data_a2f67a63ddb8cdabfde1d41ed4d5e5b1
#
_entry.id   a2f67a63ddb8cdabfde1d41ed4d5e5b1
#
_cell.length_a   1.000
_cell.length_b   1.000
_cell.length_c   1.000
_cell.angle_alpha   90.00
_cell.angle_beta   90.00
_cell.angle_gamma   90.00
#
_symmetry.space_group_name_H-M   'P 1'
#
loop_
_entity.id
_entity.type
_entity.pdbx_description
1 polymer ?
#
loop_
_entity_poly.entity_id
_entity_poly.type
_entity_poly.pdbx_seq_one_letter_code
_entity_poly.pdbx_strand_id
1 'polypeptide(L)'
;MPIIAGVDVGNATTEVAVLADGRLLGVDRLPTRGRKGSAESLRGAAALVRRLERRHGWRVDEARIAPLRAVDTTTLTVAAIPPPTGRLRLLAAGVATPGGSGSCVGVPLWLDRPVPAEPPGRFVAVVPPELGYTRAAELVRGLAGAGVPIEAVLVAGDEGVLIANRIDARVPVIDQVDVSGVAACPVVAVEVRPPGQPLTLLADPVALAAAFALGDREAADAVTLSRSLVDYSNAVIGLTEAGAVTGSGASPQPWVIADGRCVTLREACALLPDWPVGAVTSYGTGADGSANLAPPSSVVGPTLLLEEHRGTHDPIAAAGPAELDDLFAVDLAAVADSATARRGSLGRSIVAASLDRLAAGTDHAGQLAELLGCPVSLAGTEPAAARRGALTTPGARPDAVVVDLGAGTIDVITSDAEVVAAGAGELLTTAIAETLGVSRAAAEWVKRGACLRVDGGQRFEAEDGTHGFLDRPAPASAAGTLAVMGPAGLLSFDRGRSPAEWRAVRLRLKQAVFAVNLRRALAGLAAGAAGQILIVGGPAADDELIGVLLRSLPDGVAVGRGNVAGTLPGPSAGHRYAAALGLAMADDGG
;
A
#
# COMPACT_ATOMS: atom_id res chain seq x y z
N MET A 1 -31.16 16.14 -25.73
CA MET A 1 -31.20 14.96 -24.84
C MET A 1 -30.19 15.16 -23.72
N PRO A 2 -30.40 14.59 -22.54
CA PRO A 2 -29.57 14.85 -21.39
C PRO A 2 -28.11 14.35 -21.60
N ILE A 3 -27.16 15.12 -21.10
CA ILE A 3 -25.75 14.74 -21.02
C ILE A 3 -25.54 14.09 -19.66
N ILE A 4 -25.23 12.80 -19.65
CA ILE A 4 -25.14 11.99 -18.44
C ILE A 4 -23.67 11.65 -18.15
N ALA A 5 -23.24 11.90 -16.92
CA ALA A 5 -21.92 11.51 -16.46
C ALA A 5 -22.02 10.28 -15.53
N GLY A 6 -21.38 9.18 -15.88
CA GLY A 6 -21.09 8.10 -14.96
C GLY A 6 -19.80 8.40 -14.22
N VAL A 7 -19.84 8.39 -12.91
CA VAL A 7 -18.73 8.73 -12.02
C VAL A 7 -18.36 7.52 -11.18
N ASP A 8 -17.22 6.94 -11.48
CA ASP A 8 -16.63 5.85 -10.71
C ASP A 8 -15.54 6.40 -9.78
N VAL A 9 -15.80 6.29 -8.48
CA VAL A 9 -14.82 6.68 -7.45
C VAL A 9 -14.16 5.41 -6.93
N GLY A 10 -13.04 5.04 -7.54
CA GLY A 10 -12.25 3.88 -7.09
C GLY A 10 -11.32 4.21 -5.91
N ASN A 11 -10.68 3.19 -5.34
CA ASN A 11 -9.72 3.36 -4.23
C ASN A 11 -8.48 4.18 -4.64
N ALA A 12 -7.94 3.96 -5.84
CA ALA A 12 -6.74 4.64 -6.32
C ALA A 12 -7.01 5.70 -7.38
N THR A 13 -8.04 5.51 -8.21
CA THR A 13 -8.38 6.42 -9.31
C THR A 13 -9.88 6.69 -9.34
N THR A 14 -10.23 7.92 -9.66
CA THR A 14 -11.61 8.33 -9.98
C THR A 14 -11.71 8.50 -11.49
N GLU A 15 -12.73 7.89 -12.10
CA GLU A 15 -12.94 7.85 -13.53
C GLU A 15 -14.32 8.39 -13.88
N VAL A 16 -14.42 9.11 -15.00
CA VAL A 16 -15.67 9.67 -15.49
C VAL A 16 -15.82 9.36 -16.97
N ALA A 17 -17.01 8.87 -17.33
CA ALA A 17 -17.44 8.73 -18.73
C ALA A 17 -18.71 9.54 -18.96
N VAL A 18 -18.80 10.26 -20.07
CA VAL A 18 -19.95 11.14 -20.36
C VAL A 18 -20.61 10.72 -21.65
N LEU A 19 -21.93 10.48 -21.58
CA LEU A 19 -22.75 10.04 -22.69
C LEU A 19 -23.83 11.09 -23.03
N ALA A 20 -24.16 11.19 -24.30
CA ALA A 20 -25.39 11.79 -24.80
C ALA A 20 -25.88 10.98 -25.99
N ASP A 21 -27.18 10.67 -26.05
CA ASP A 21 -27.81 9.94 -27.17
C ASP A 21 -27.12 8.62 -27.52
N GLY A 22 -26.69 7.87 -26.52
CA GLY A 22 -25.95 6.62 -26.73
C GLY A 22 -24.55 6.79 -27.33
N ARG A 23 -24.07 8.03 -27.41
CA ARG A 23 -22.72 8.38 -27.91
C ARG A 23 -21.79 8.75 -26.76
N LEU A 24 -20.58 8.19 -26.75
CA LEU A 24 -19.54 8.63 -25.82
C LEU A 24 -19.00 10.01 -26.25
N LEU A 25 -19.16 11.00 -25.38
CA LEU A 25 -18.66 12.36 -25.58
C LEU A 25 -17.21 12.52 -25.10
N GLY A 26 -16.85 11.85 -24.02
CA GLY A 26 -15.50 11.93 -23.47
C GLY A 26 -15.34 11.12 -22.20
N VAL A 27 -14.08 10.86 -21.89
CA VAL A 27 -13.66 10.21 -20.64
C VAL A 27 -12.48 10.96 -20.06
N ASP A 28 -12.38 10.90 -18.73
CA ASP A 28 -11.21 11.46 -18.04
C ASP A 28 -11.02 10.79 -16.68
N ARG A 29 -9.83 10.93 -16.09
CA ARG A 29 -9.49 10.33 -14.79
C ARG A 29 -8.50 11.17 -14.00
N LEU A 30 -8.47 10.94 -12.69
CA LEU A 30 -7.45 11.48 -11.79
C LEU A 30 -7.20 10.48 -10.64
N PRO A 31 -6.07 10.59 -9.92
CA PRO A 31 -5.91 9.86 -8.67
C PRO A 31 -7.00 10.25 -7.66
N THR A 32 -7.60 9.27 -7.00
CA THR A 32 -8.56 9.52 -5.91
C THR A 32 -7.83 10.20 -4.75
N ARG A 33 -8.41 11.29 -4.26
CA ARG A 33 -7.88 12.03 -3.11
C ARG A 33 -8.57 11.56 -1.84
N GLY A 34 -7.80 11.30 -0.81
CA GLY A 34 -8.33 10.77 0.43
C GLY A 34 -8.92 9.36 0.29
N ARG A 35 -9.65 8.90 1.29
CA ARG A 35 -10.33 7.59 1.28
C ARG A 35 -11.53 7.62 0.34
N LYS A 36 -11.79 6.52 -0.37
CA LYS A 36 -13.02 6.33 -1.18
C LYS A 36 -14.25 6.63 -0.32
N GLY A 37 -15.14 7.51 -0.82
CA GLY A 37 -16.34 7.97 -0.10
C GLY A 37 -16.09 9.15 0.85
N SER A 38 -14.86 9.63 1.05
CA SER A 38 -14.61 10.85 1.82
C SER A 38 -15.05 12.11 1.06
N ALA A 39 -15.29 13.19 1.80
CA ALA A 39 -15.59 14.49 1.20
C ALA A 39 -14.49 14.98 0.23
N GLU A 40 -13.25 14.57 0.46
CA GLU A 40 -12.11 14.89 -0.40
C GLU A 40 -12.18 14.13 -1.73
N SER A 41 -12.54 12.84 -1.69
CA SER A 41 -12.73 12.03 -2.91
C SER A 41 -13.90 12.55 -3.76
N LEU A 42 -15.02 12.95 -3.13
CA LEU A 42 -16.17 13.53 -3.83
C LEU A 42 -15.84 14.89 -4.45
N ARG A 43 -15.07 15.76 -3.76
CA ARG A 43 -14.57 17.00 -4.36
C ARG A 43 -13.66 16.74 -5.57
N GLY A 44 -12.84 15.68 -5.49
CA GLY A 44 -12.02 15.23 -6.62
C GLY A 44 -12.87 14.81 -7.81
N ALA A 45 -13.90 14.01 -7.59
CA ALA A 45 -14.84 13.56 -8.60
C ALA A 45 -15.57 14.74 -9.27
N ALA A 46 -16.09 15.67 -8.49
CA ALA A 46 -16.75 16.88 -9.00
C ALA A 46 -15.77 17.75 -9.83
N ALA A 47 -14.53 17.90 -9.38
CA ALA A 47 -13.52 18.64 -10.14
C ALA A 47 -13.20 17.98 -11.49
N LEU A 48 -13.23 16.63 -11.55
CA LEU A 48 -13.01 15.87 -12.78
C LEU A 48 -14.15 16.08 -13.79
N VAL A 49 -15.41 15.99 -13.37
CA VAL A 49 -16.58 16.30 -14.20
C VAL A 49 -16.47 17.73 -14.76
N ARG A 50 -16.22 18.72 -13.90
CA ARG A 50 -16.05 20.12 -14.32
C ARG A 50 -14.86 20.34 -15.26
N ARG A 51 -13.81 19.53 -15.16
CA ARG A 51 -12.68 19.56 -16.09
C ARG A 51 -13.11 19.12 -17.49
N LEU A 52 -13.90 18.06 -17.59
CA LEU A 52 -14.48 17.59 -18.84
C LEU A 52 -15.43 18.63 -19.45
N GLU A 53 -16.35 19.19 -18.67
CA GLU A 53 -17.24 20.27 -19.11
C GLU A 53 -16.49 21.44 -19.74
N ARG A 54 -15.45 21.95 -19.05
CA ARG A 54 -14.63 23.06 -19.55
C ARG A 54 -13.86 22.70 -20.82
N ARG A 55 -13.37 21.44 -20.92
CA ARG A 55 -12.60 20.98 -22.08
C ARG A 55 -13.45 20.90 -23.34
N HIS A 56 -14.69 20.52 -23.20
CA HIS A 56 -15.57 20.22 -24.33
C HIS A 56 -16.69 21.24 -24.55
N GLY A 57 -16.91 22.17 -23.63
CA GLY A 57 -17.87 23.26 -23.78
C GLY A 57 -19.33 22.88 -23.57
N TRP A 58 -19.62 21.72 -22.95
CA TRP A 58 -20.97 21.28 -22.58
C TRP A 58 -21.15 21.23 -21.05
N ARG A 59 -22.36 20.99 -20.56
CA ARG A 59 -22.65 20.77 -19.16
C ARG A 59 -23.33 19.42 -18.96
N VAL A 60 -23.03 18.79 -17.83
CA VAL A 60 -23.67 17.57 -17.39
C VAL A 60 -25.05 17.92 -16.79
N ASP A 61 -26.09 17.28 -17.31
CA ASP A 61 -27.47 17.44 -16.82
C ASP A 61 -27.73 16.54 -15.62
N GLU A 62 -27.12 15.34 -15.58
CA GLU A 62 -27.26 14.34 -14.53
C GLU A 62 -25.93 13.59 -14.35
N ALA A 63 -25.58 13.26 -13.10
CA ALA A 63 -24.49 12.33 -12.82
C ALA A 63 -25.02 11.06 -12.12
N ARG A 64 -24.31 9.94 -12.33
CA ARG A 64 -24.68 8.64 -11.79
C ARG A 64 -23.48 8.00 -11.11
N ILE A 65 -23.69 7.50 -9.90
CA ILE A 65 -22.67 6.82 -9.10
C ILE A 65 -23.18 5.47 -8.58
N ALA A 66 -22.25 4.59 -8.18
CA ALA A 66 -22.55 3.42 -7.37
C ALA A 66 -22.40 3.74 -5.87
N PRO A 67 -22.95 2.93 -4.96
CA PRO A 67 -22.64 3.01 -3.54
C PRO A 67 -21.13 2.85 -3.31
N LEU A 68 -20.52 3.78 -2.55
CA LEU A 68 -19.08 3.82 -2.38
C LEU A 68 -18.66 2.96 -1.19
N ARG A 69 -17.89 1.90 -1.46
CA ARG A 69 -17.30 1.00 -0.47
C ARG A 69 -15.78 1.08 -0.57
N ALA A 70 -15.13 1.43 0.54
CA ALA A 70 -13.68 1.49 0.59
C ALA A 70 -13.08 0.10 0.83
N VAL A 71 -11.91 -0.14 0.25
CA VAL A 71 -11.03 -1.26 0.61
C VAL A 71 -9.80 -0.67 1.27
N ASP A 72 -9.50 -1.16 2.45
CA ASP A 72 -8.33 -0.78 3.19
C ASP A 72 -7.21 -1.81 3.02
N THR A 73 -6.01 -1.35 2.73
CA THR A 73 -4.82 -2.20 2.59
C THR A 73 -3.81 -1.84 3.67
N THR A 74 -3.35 -2.83 4.40
CA THR A 74 -2.41 -2.65 5.51
C THR A 74 -1.25 -3.64 5.46
N THR A 75 -0.17 -3.29 6.10
CA THR A 75 0.98 -4.16 6.35
C THR A 75 1.02 -4.51 7.82
N LEU A 76 1.16 -5.78 8.12
CA LEU A 76 1.28 -6.31 9.46
C LEU A 76 2.65 -6.95 9.62
N THR A 77 3.48 -6.36 10.46
CA THR A 77 4.77 -6.96 10.82
C THR A 77 4.51 -8.06 11.85
N VAL A 78 4.62 -9.30 11.42
CA VAL A 78 4.56 -10.42 12.36
C VAL A 78 5.96 -10.59 12.94
N ALA A 79 6.11 -10.25 14.22
CA ALA A 79 7.39 -10.38 14.90
C ALA A 79 7.90 -11.83 14.85
N ALA A 80 8.88 -12.07 14.00
CA ALA A 80 9.64 -13.33 13.98
C ALA A 80 10.75 -13.33 15.03
N ILE A 81 10.96 -12.20 15.71
CA ILE A 81 11.92 -12.05 16.79
C ILE A 81 11.11 -11.98 18.06
N PRO A 82 11.37 -12.85 19.04
CA PRO A 82 10.83 -12.63 20.38
C PRO A 82 11.23 -11.19 20.76
N PRO A 83 10.28 -10.40 21.29
CA PRO A 83 10.63 -9.06 21.77
C PRO A 83 11.79 -9.19 22.74
N PRO A 84 12.78 -8.28 22.68
CA PRO A 84 13.88 -8.31 23.60
C PRO A 84 13.30 -8.31 25.02
N THR A 85 13.78 -9.22 25.86
CA THR A 85 13.31 -9.38 27.24
C THR A 85 13.83 -8.26 28.15
N GLY A 86 14.85 -7.52 27.69
CA GLY A 86 15.47 -6.39 28.36
C GLY A 86 14.91 -5.03 27.98
N ARG A 87 15.75 -4.02 28.09
CA ARG A 87 15.40 -2.60 27.88
C ARG A 87 15.49 -2.11 26.43
N LEU A 88 16.10 -2.91 25.53
CA LEU A 88 16.23 -2.52 24.13
C LEU A 88 14.87 -2.57 23.40
N ARG A 89 14.63 -1.60 22.54
CA ARG A 89 13.43 -1.51 21.66
C ARG A 89 13.85 -1.13 20.25
N LEU A 90 13.38 -1.86 19.26
CA LEU A 90 13.47 -1.43 17.86
C LEU A 90 12.30 -0.47 17.59
N LEU A 91 12.62 0.77 17.22
CA LEU A 91 11.66 1.85 17.00
C LEU A 91 11.41 2.10 15.51
N ALA A 92 12.42 1.83 14.67
CA ALA A 92 12.31 1.86 13.21
C ALA A 92 13.43 1.05 12.57
N ALA A 93 13.19 0.48 11.39
CA ALA A 93 14.23 -0.07 10.52
C ALA A 93 13.78 -0.03 9.06
N GLY A 94 14.70 0.29 8.14
CA GLY A 94 14.40 0.42 6.73
C GLY A 94 15.61 0.22 5.82
N VAL A 95 15.34 0.10 4.52
CA VAL A 95 16.38 -0.04 3.48
C VAL A 95 16.57 1.24 2.66
N ALA A 96 15.66 2.20 2.79
CA ALA A 96 15.73 3.52 2.19
C ALA A 96 15.66 4.59 3.26
N THR A 97 16.30 5.73 3.04
CA THR A 97 16.28 6.87 3.97
C THR A 97 15.92 8.14 3.25
N PRO A 98 15.22 9.07 3.94
CA PRO A 98 14.95 10.41 3.43
C PRO A 98 16.20 11.22 3.12
N GLY A 99 17.28 11.08 3.94
CA GLY A 99 18.52 11.80 3.72
C GLY A 99 19.53 11.67 4.83
N GLY A 100 20.72 12.17 4.57
CA GLY A 100 21.85 12.10 5.48
C GLY A 100 22.50 10.73 5.59
N SER A 101 23.58 10.63 6.32
CA SER A 101 24.22 9.36 6.67
C SER A 101 25.08 9.57 7.92
N GLY A 102 25.15 8.55 8.75
CA GLY A 102 25.92 8.58 9.98
C GLY A 102 25.34 7.70 11.06
N SER A 103 25.97 7.71 12.22
CA SER A 103 25.46 7.02 13.40
C SER A 103 25.65 7.91 14.64
N CYS A 104 24.70 7.87 15.54
CA CYS A 104 24.78 8.58 16.81
C CYS A 104 24.04 7.81 17.91
N VAL A 105 24.42 8.14 19.16
CA VAL A 105 23.67 7.81 20.36
C VAL A 105 23.37 9.12 21.05
N GLY A 106 22.12 9.41 21.34
CA GLY A 106 21.71 10.70 21.89
C GLY A 106 20.41 10.65 22.68
N VAL A 107 20.11 11.78 23.30
CA VAL A 107 18.88 11.98 24.05
C VAL A 107 17.79 12.52 23.10
N PRO A 108 16.56 11.97 23.13
CA PRO A 108 15.47 12.51 22.34
C PRO A 108 15.13 13.95 22.72
N LEU A 109 15.14 14.86 21.73
CA LEU A 109 14.75 16.26 21.87
C LEU A 109 13.49 16.54 21.06
N TRP A 110 12.38 16.68 21.73
CA TRP A 110 11.09 16.96 21.10
C TRP A 110 11.01 18.40 20.62
N LEU A 111 10.77 18.59 19.33
CA LEU A 111 10.77 19.94 18.72
C LEU A 111 9.55 20.79 19.08
N ASP A 112 8.51 20.21 19.64
CA ASP A 112 7.33 20.91 20.18
C ASP A 112 7.49 21.30 21.66
N ARG A 113 8.64 21.00 22.29
CA ARG A 113 8.90 21.25 23.71
C ARG A 113 10.11 22.18 23.90
N PRO A 114 10.19 22.87 25.06
CA PRO A 114 11.35 23.68 25.39
C PRO A 114 12.65 22.86 25.47
N VAL A 115 13.73 23.44 24.95
CA VAL A 115 15.06 22.83 25.09
C VAL A 115 15.49 22.88 26.56
N PRO A 116 16.06 21.79 27.13
CA PRO A 116 16.62 21.83 28.49
C PRO A 116 17.70 22.88 28.63
N ALA A 117 17.72 23.56 29.80
CA ALA A 117 18.66 24.65 30.07
C ALA A 117 20.13 24.18 30.10
N GLU A 118 20.37 22.92 30.49
CA GLU A 118 21.69 22.28 30.44
C GLU A 118 21.56 21.02 29.53
N PRO A 119 21.98 21.11 28.28
CA PRO A 119 21.89 19.99 27.36
C PRO A 119 22.84 18.85 27.77
N PRO A 120 22.34 17.62 28.01
CA PRO A 120 23.16 16.49 28.49
C PRO A 120 23.95 15.80 27.35
N GLY A 121 24.47 16.55 26.39
CA GLY A 121 25.30 15.97 25.33
C GLY A 121 24.68 16.05 23.94
N ARG A 122 24.68 14.96 23.18
CA ARG A 122 24.17 14.87 21.81
C ARG A 122 22.66 14.65 21.80
N PHE A 123 21.97 15.30 20.86
CA PHE A 123 20.54 15.19 20.73
C PHE A 123 20.12 14.50 19.45
N VAL A 124 19.04 13.76 19.54
CA VAL A 124 18.25 13.27 18.42
C VAL A 124 16.92 14.04 18.40
N ALA A 125 16.74 14.90 17.41
CA ALA A 125 15.52 15.68 17.28
C ALA A 125 14.33 14.79 16.92
N VAL A 126 13.21 14.96 17.61
CA VAL A 126 11.96 14.21 17.38
C VAL A 126 10.90 15.16 16.85
N VAL A 127 10.37 14.86 15.68
CA VAL A 127 9.33 15.62 15.00
C VAL A 127 7.99 14.91 15.21
N PRO A 128 7.09 15.45 16.06
CA PRO A 128 5.76 14.88 16.24
C PRO A 128 4.87 15.13 15.01
N PRO A 129 3.78 14.35 14.82
CA PRO A 129 2.95 14.40 13.61
C PRO A 129 2.37 15.80 13.31
N GLU A 130 2.08 16.59 14.36
CA GLU A 130 1.37 17.86 14.24
C GLU A 130 2.28 19.03 13.83
N LEU A 131 3.61 18.86 13.89
CA LEU A 131 4.55 19.98 13.73
C LEU A 131 4.71 20.43 12.27
N GLY A 132 4.59 19.51 11.32
CA GLY A 132 4.79 19.75 9.89
C GLY A 132 6.26 20.04 9.50
N TYR A 133 6.63 19.67 8.29
CA TYR A 133 8.04 19.66 7.83
C TYR A 133 8.70 21.03 7.78
N THR A 134 7.95 22.09 7.44
CA THR A 134 8.52 23.44 7.33
C THR A 134 8.99 23.92 8.69
N ARG A 135 8.12 23.82 9.69
CA ARG A 135 8.42 24.26 11.04
C ARG A 135 9.51 23.40 11.69
N ALA A 136 9.46 22.09 11.47
CA ALA A 136 10.49 21.15 11.94
C ALA A 136 11.88 21.52 11.40
N ALA A 137 12.01 21.76 10.10
CA ALA A 137 13.27 22.15 9.49
C ALA A 137 13.80 23.52 9.99
N GLU A 138 12.92 24.48 10.23
CA GLU A 138 13.29 25.78 10.84
C GLU A 138 13.86 25.60 12.25
N LEU A 139 13.19 24.79 13.08
CA LEU A 139 13.61 24.52 14.45
C LEU A 139 14.95 23.79 14.50
N VAL A 140 15.14 22.75 13.68
CA VAL A 140 16.42 22.03 13.59
C VAL A 140 17.55 22.98 13.22
N ARG A 141 17.37 23.83 12.20
CA ARG A 141 18.39 24.84 11.80
C ARG A 141 18.62 25.87 12.88
N GLY A 142 17.57 26.36 13.54
CA GLY A 142 17.66 27.32 14.63
C GLY A 142 18.46 26.78 15.82
N LEU A 143 18.18 25.53 16.21
CA LEU A 143 18.90 24.85 17.29
C LEU A 143 20.38 24.61 16.92
N ALA A 144 20.65 24.12 15.73
CA ALA A 144 22.02 23.92 15.23
C ALA A 144 22.77 25.27 15.17
N GLY A 145 22.13 26.36 14.74
CA GLY A 145 22.69 27.71 14.73
C GLY A 145 22.96 28.26 16.13
N ALA A 146 22.19 27.83 17.13
CA ALA A 146 22.39 28.17 18.55
C ALA A 146 23.47 27.26 19.23
N GLY A 147 24.11 26.36 18.48
CA GLY A 147 25.16 25.48 19.00
C GLY A 147 24.64 24.22 19.69
N VAL A 148 23.35 23.90 19.59
CA VAL A 148 22.79 22.63 20.12
C VAL A 148 23.18 21.51 19.17
N PRO A 149 23.89 20.47 19.66
CA PRO A 149 24.38 19.37 18.80
C PRO A 149 23.24 18.41 18.42
N ILE A 150 22.57 18.69 17.31
CA ILE A 150 21.57 17.81 16.71
C ILE A 150 22.29 16.82 15.78
N GLU A 151 22.32 15.55 16.14
CA GLU A 151 23.06 14.50 15.43
C GLU A 151 22.18 13.66 14.48
N ALA A 152 20.86 13.63 14.71
CA ALA A 152 19.88 12.97 13.85
C ALA A 152 18.48 13.57 14.01
N VAL A 153 17.60 13.30 13.06
CA VAL A 153 16.18 13.70 13.09
C VAL A 153 15.29 12.47 12.87
N LEU A 154 14.36 12.25 13.79
CA LEU A 154 13.31 11.23 13.73
C LEU A 154 11.98 11.89 13.44
N VAL A 155 11.27 11.41 12.43
CA VAL A 155 10.02 11.99 11.95
C VAL A 155 8.91 10.97 12.07
N ALA A 156 7.79 11.34 12.70
CA ALA A 156 6.63 10.46 12.85
C ALA A 156 5.94 10.14 11.51
N GLY A 157 5.79 11.15 10.64
CA GLY A 157 5.15 11.04 9.33
C GLY A 157 6.09 10.71 8.19
N ASP A 158 5.57 10.72 6.96
CA ASP A 158 6.31 10.50 5.70
C ASP A 158 6.83 11.85 5.10
N GLU A 159 7.30 12.73 5.96
CA GLU A 159 7.79 14.06 5.56
C GLU A 159 9.33 14.17 5.59
N GLY A 160 10.02 13.08 5.86
CA GLY A 160 11.46 13.06 6.08
C GLY A 160 12.27 13.65 4.93
N VAL A 161 11.92 13.36 3.67
CA VAL A 161 12.58 13.91 2.47
C VAL A 161 12.45 15.43 2.43
N LEU A 162 11.28 15.97 2.80
CA LEU A 162 11.03 17.41 2.79
C LEU A 162 11.86 18.13 3.86
N ILE A 163 12.07 17.49 5.01
CA ILE A 163 12.91 17.98 6.08
C ILE A 163 14.39 17.88 5.67
N ALA A 164 14.84 16.71 5.20
CA ALA A 164 16.21 16.45 4.79
C ALA A 164 16.71 17.46 3.75
N ASN A 165 15.87 17.84 2.78
CA ASN A 165 16.20 18.85 1.77
C ASN A 165 16.33 20.29 2.31
N ARG A 166 15.98 20.53 3.56
CA ARG A 166 15.95 21.87 4.19
C ARG A 166 16.94 22.03 5.35
N ILE A 167 17.58 20.96 5.78
CA ILE A 167 18.60 20.97 6.84
C ILE A 167 19.99 20.63 6.27
N ASP A 168 21.03 20.52 7.12
CA ASP A 168 22.36 20.07 6.69
C ASP A 168 22.26 18.63 6.13
N ALA A 169 22.71 18.44 4.89
CA ALA A 169 22.67 17.16 4.19
C ALA A 169 23.44 16.02 4.88
N ARG A 170 24.28 16.33 5.88
CA ARG A 170 25.01 15.33 6.67
C ARG A 170 24.19 14.76 7.82
N VAL A 171 23.16 15.45 8.28
CA VAL A 171 22.34 15.01 9.41
C VAL A 171 21.45 13.86 8.97
N PRO A 172 21.55 12.67 9.59
CA PRO A 172 20.68 11.54 9.28
C PRO A 172 19.22 11.87 9.59
N VAL A 173 18.32 11.54 8.66
CA VAL A 173 16.87 11.68 8.84
C VAL A 173 16.22 10.33 8.62
N ILE A 174 15.40 9.89 9.58
CA ILE A 174 14.56 8.69 9.47
C ILE A 174 13.12 9.13 9.68
N ASP A 175 12.23 8.75 8.78
CA ASP A 175 10.80 8.99 8.87
C ASP A 175 10.01 7.73 9.23
N GLN A 176 8.70 7.90 9.44
CA GLN A 176 7.79 6.83 9.83
C GLN A 176 8.25 6.10 11.12
N VAL A 177 8.80 6.86 12.07
CA VAL A 177 9.29 6.34 13.34
C VAL A 177 8.15 6.25 14.36
N ASP A 178 8.08 5.17 15.11
CA ASP A 178 7.22 5.10 16.30
C ASP A 178 7.70 6.08 17.37
N VAL A 179 7.23 7.32 17.29
CA VAL A 179 7.60 8.37 18.26
C VAL A 179 6.99 8.13 19.64
N SER A 180 5.92 7.36 19.77
CA SER A 180 5.36 6.98 21.06
C SER A 180 6.33 6.05 21.80
N GLY A 181 6.94 5.12 21.10
CA GLY A 181 8.02 4.29 21.62
C GLY A 181 9.27 5.10 21.98
N VAL A 182 9.61 6.13 21.18
CA VAL A 182 10.72 7.06 21.50
C VAL A 182 10.50 7.75 22.85
N ALA A 183 9.26 8.15 23.16
CA ALA A 183 8.93 8.83 24.42
C ALA A 183 9.25 8.00 25.68
N ALA A 184 9.29 6.68 25.57
CA ALA A 184 9.64 5.77 26.65
C ALA A 184 11.16 5.54 26.80
N CYS A 185 11.98 6.13 25.91
CA CYS A 185 13.40 5.86 25.81
C CYS A 185 14.21 7.10 26.18
N PRO A 186 14.93 7.14 27.32
CA PRO A 186 15.81 8.24 27.67
C PRO A 186 17.02 8.39 26.72
N VAL A 187 17.38 7.32 26.02
CA VAL A 187 18.49 7.31 25.04
C VAL A 187 18.07 6.52 23.82
N VAL A 188 18.43 7.02 22.65
CA VAL A 188 18.23 6.33 21.37
C VAL A 188 19.55 6.27 20.58
N ALA A 189 19.73 5.18 19.85
CA ALA A 189 20.79 5.02 18.87
C ALA A 189 20.20 5.03 17.47
N VAL A 190 20.80 5.79 16.59
CA VAL A 190 20.37 5.98 15.20
C VAL A 190 21.55 5.65 14.29
N GLU A 191 21.30 4.86 13.25
CA GLU A 191 22.27 4.66 12.17
C GLU A 191 21.57 4.74 10.82
N VAL A 192 22.16 5.52 9.91
CA VAL A 192 21.73 5.69 8.52
C VAL A 192 22.94 5.47 7.62
N ARG A 193 22.82 4.54 6.68
CA ARG A 193 23.80 4.25 5.65
C ARG A 193 23.24 4.57 4.26
N PRO A 194 24.10 4.84 3.28
CA PRO A 194 23.65 4.96 1.91
C PRO A 194 22.81 3.76 1.47
N PRO A 195 21.79 3.94 0.61
CA PRO A 195 20.95 2.85 0.15
C PRO A 195 21.73 1.64 -0.34
N GLY A 196 21.38 0.45 0.14
CA GLY A 196 22.04 -0.82 -0.19
C GLY A 196 23.35 -1.10 0.56
N GLN A 197 23.76 -0.22 1.47
CA GLN A 197 24.86 -0.52 2.41
C GLN A 197 24.28 -1.00 3.74
N PRO A 198 24.77 -2.11 4.30
CA PRO A 198 24.31 -2.63 5.58
C PRO A 198 24.72 -1.71 6.74
N LEU A 199 23.95 -1.79 7.82
CA LEU A 199 24.31 -1.18 9.10
C LEU A 199 25.61 -1.78 9.65
N THR A 200 26.40 -0.97 10.32
CA THR A 200 27.68 -1.37 10.90
C THR A 200 27.70 -1.31 12.42
N LEU A 201 27.05 -0.31 13.01
CA LEU A 201 26.98 -0.14 14.46
C LEU A 201 25.81 -0.95 15.06
N LEU A 202 24.61 -0.75 14.53
CA LEU A 202 23.41 -1.37 15.09
C LEU A 202 23.25 -2.85 14.68
N ALA A 203 23.90 -3.27 13.59
CA ALA A 203 23.98 -4.67 13.18
C ALA A 203 25.16 -5.45 13.80
N ASP A 204 26.01 -4.80 14.58
CA ASP A 204 27.07 -5.45 15.35
C ASP A 204 26.65 -5.55 16.83
N PRO A 205 26.55 -6.77 17.40
CA PRO A 205 26.08 -6.94 18.78
C PRO A 205 27.03 -6.33 19.81
N VAL A 206 28.33 -6.29 19.54
CA VAL A 206 29.32 -5.73 20.46
C VAL A 206 29.24 -4.20 20.43
N ALA A 207 29.17 -3.63 19.23
CA ALA A 207 29.02 -2.19 19.06
C ALA A 207 27.69 -1.69 19.65
N LEU A 208 26.60 -2.42 19.43
CA LEU A 208 25.29 -2.12 20.00
C LEU A 208 25.30 -2.18 21.53
N ALA A 209 25.88 -3.23 22.12
CA ALA A 209 26.01 -3.34 23.55
C ALA A 209 26.86 -2.22 24.17
N ALA A 210 27.96 -1.84 23.51
CA ALA A 210 28.79 -0.74 23.94
C ALA A 210 28.10 0.62 23.82
N ALA A 211 27.32 0.84 22.76
CA ALA A 211 26.57 2.08 22.52
C ALA A 211 25.58 2.43 23.65
N PHE A 212 24.99 1.41 24.26
CA PHE A 212 24.04 1.55 25.37
C PHE A 212 24.61 1.17 26.73
N ALA A 213 25.90 0.86 26.83
CA ALA A 213 26.56 0.37 28.06
C ALA A 213 25.77 -0.78 28.72
N LEU A 214 25.38 -1.78 27.92
CA LEU A 214 24.56 -2.89 28.38
C LEU A 214 25.34 -3.86 29.27
N GLY A 215 24.66 -4.41 30.28
CA GLY A 215 25.19 -5.49 31.11
C GLY A 215 25.04 -6.88 30.45
N ASP A 216 25.68 -7.90 31.05
CA ASP A 216 25.72 -9.27 30.52
C ASP A 216 24.32 -9.86 30.23
N ARG A 217 23.33 -9.55 31.05
CA ARG A 217 21.95 -10.03 30.87
C ARG A 217 21.26 -9.47 29.62
N GLU A 218 21.64 -8.27 29.21
CA GLU A 218 21.07 -7.57 28.06
C GLU A 218 21.87 -7.82 26.77
N ALA A 219 23.07 -8.39 26.89
CA ALA A 219 23.91 -8.72 25.73
C ALA A 219 23.24 -9.73 24.80
N ALA A 220 22.43 -10.66 25.33
CA ALA A 220 21.66 -11.61 24.51
C ALA A 220 20.62 -10.91 23.63
N ASP A 221 19.96 -9.87 24.16
CA ASP A 221 19.01 -9.05 23.40
C ASP A 221 19.71 -8.24 22.30
N ALA A 222 20.91 -7.71 22.60
CA ALA A 222 21.74 -7.03 21.60
C ALA A 222 22.12 -7.97 20.44
N VAL A 223 22.49 -9.24 20.74
CA VAL A 223 22.76 -10.26 19.71
C VAL A 223 21.55 -10.55 18.85
N THR A 224 20.38 -10.70 19.48
CA THR A 224 19.13 -11.00 18.77
C THR A 224 18.72 -9.83 17.87
N LEU A 225 18.77 -8.61 18.41
CA LEU A 225 18.36 -7.41 17.72
C LEU A 225 19.30 -7.06 16.57
N SER A 226 20.61 -7.08 16.79
CA SER A 226 21.60 -6.77 15.75
C SER A 226 21.53 -7.74 14.57
N ARG A 227 21.33 -9.04 14.83
CA ARG A 227 21.14 -10.04 13.76
C ARG A 227 19.92 -9.75 12.89
N SER A 228 18.89 -9.16 13.47
CA SER A 228 17.68 -8.78 12.72
C SER A 228 17.89 -7.59 11.79
N LEU A 229 18.96 -6.83 12.02
CA LEU A 229 19.24 -5.58 11.30
C LEU A 229 20.28 -5.73 10.17
N VAL A 230 20.83 -6.92 9.94
CA VAL A 230 21.95 -7.16 9.00
C VAL A 230 21.67 -6.66 7.58
N ASP A 231 20.41 -6.71 7.14
CA ASP A 231 20.02 -6.33 5.78
C ASP A 231 19.40 -4.92 5.67
N TYR A 232 19.37 -4.17 6.78
CA TYR A 232 18.83 -2.81 6.80
C TYR A 232 19.92 -1.77 6.55
N SER A 233 19.52 -0.63 5.99
CA SER A 233 20.40 0.54 5.76
C SER A 233 20.11 1.68 6.73
N ASN A 234 19.03 1.62 7.49
CA ASN A 234 18.75 2.51 8.60
C ASN A 234 18.04 1.79 9.74
N ALA A 235 18.26 2.24 10.96
CA ALA A 235 17.51 1.78 12.12
C ALA A 235 17.58 2.79 13.27
N VAL A 236 16.57 2.71 14.14
CA VAL A 236 16.47 3.41 15.42
C VAL A 236 16.23 2.38 16.52
N ILE A 237 17.10 2.35 17.50
CA ILE A 237 16.97 1.51 18.70
C ILE A 237 16.87 2.44 19.91
N GLY A 238 15.90 2.20 20.77
CA GLY A 238 15.74 2.90 22.03
C GLY A 238 16.14 2.04 23.22
N LEU A 239 16.61 2.67 24.29
CA LEU A 239 16.85 2.07 25.59
C LEU A 239 15.81 2.59 26.58
N THR A 240 14.94 1.72 27.09
CA THR A 240 13.95 2.07 28.12
C THR A 240 14.56 2.05 29.53
N GLU A 241 13.91 2.70 30.49
CA GLU A 241 14.33 2.63 31.91
C GLU A 241 14.17 1.23 32.51
N ALA A 242 15.01 0.89 33.47
CA ALA A 242 14.92 -0.36 34.22
C ALA A 242 13.60 -0.36 35.05
N GLY A 243 12.74 -1.34 34.81
CA GLY A 243 11.41 -1.44 35.44
C GLY A 243 10.26 -0.96 34.57
N ALA A 244 10.52 -0.31 33.42
CA ALA A 244 9.50 0.02 32.42
C ALA A 244 9.03 -1.19 31.60
N VAL A 245 9.38 -2.41 31.99
CA VAL A 245 8.84 -3.65 31.41
C VAL A 245 7.41 -3.82 31.92
N THR A 246 6.52 -2.96 31.46
CA THR A 246 5.08 -3.21 31.54
C THR A 246 4.73 -4.23 30.46
N GLY A 247 4.70 -5.49 30.89
CA GLY A 247 4.18 -6.59 30.12
C GLY A 247 5.20 -7.24 29.18
N SER A 248 5.58 -8.45 29.47
CA SER A 248 5.93 -9.46 28.48
C SER A 248 4.65 -9.82 27.70
N GLY A 249 4.03 -8.84 27.09
CA GLY A 249 3.01 -9.09 26.11
C GLY A 249 3.74 -9.52 24.84
N ALA A 250 3.55 -10.75 24.40
CA ALA A 250 3.73 -11.09 23.00
C ALA A 250 3.08 -9.95 22.19
N SER A 251 3.79 -9.41 21.17
CA SER A 251 3.18 -8.42 20.26
C SER A 251 1.79 -8.93 19.89
N PRO A 252 0.74 -8.10 20.02
CA PRO A 252 -0.60 -8.56 19.76
C PRO A 252 -0.64 -9.23 18.40
N GLN A 253 -0.97 -10.53 18.38
CA GLN A 253 -1.03 -11.28 17.12
C GLN A 253 -2.36 -10.97 16.46
N PRO A 254 -2.35 -10.57 15.16
CA PRO A 254 -3.59 -10.40 14.43
C PRO A 254 -4.28 -11.75 14.24
N TRP A 255 -5.57 -11.77 14.45
CA TRP A 255 -6.43 -12.93 14.29
C TRP A 255 -7.62 -12.63 13.38
N VAL A 256 -8.21 -13.65 12.82
CA VAL A 256 -9.41 -13.56 11.98
C VAL A 256 -10.46 -14.56 12.47
N ILE A 257 -11.72 -14.22 12.27
CA ILE A 257 -12.84 -15.16 12.43
C ILE A 257 -13.32 -15.56 11.04
N ALA A 258 -13.26 -16.85 10.76
CA ALA A 258 -13.77 -17.45 9.53
C ALA A 258 -14.57 -18.70 9.88
N ASP A 259 -15.77 -18.85 9.32
CA ASP A 259 -16.68 -19.97 9.60
C ASP A 259 -16.85 -20.25 11.11
N GLY A 260 -16.92 -19.20 11.93
CA GLY A 260 -17.04 -19.30 13.38
C GLY A 260 -15.78 -19.76 14.13
N ARG A 261 -14.64 -19.88 13.44
CA ARG A 261 -13.34 -20.23 14.02
C ARG A 261 -12.46 -19.00 14.11
N CYS A 262 -11.77 -18.85 15.24
CA CYS A 262 -10.72 -17.85 15.40
C CYS A 262 -9.36 -18.50 15.08
N VAL A 263 -8.64 -17.95 14.11
CA VAL A 263 -7.29 -18.40 13.74
C VAL A 263 -6.36 -17.19 13.64
N THR A 264 -5.05 -17.40 13.79
CA THR A 264 -4.09 -16.32 13.56
C THR A 264 -4.10 -15.90 12.08
N LEU A 265 -3.79 -14.65 11.80
CA LEU A 265 -3.72 -14.16 10.42
C LEU A 265 -2.69 -14.93 9.58
N ARG A 266 -1.60 -15.39 10.18
CA ARG A 266 -0.60 -16.22 9.51
C ARG A 266 -1.16 -17.58 9.08
N GLU A 267 -1.90 -18.24 9.95
CA GLU A 267 -2.59 -19.49 9.61
C GLU A 267 -3.64 -19.24 8.54
N ALA A 268 -4.37 -18.12 8.65
CA ALA A 268 -5.34 -17.71 7.64
C ALA A 268 -4.70 -17.52 6.26
N CYS A 269 -3.52 -16.92 6.15
CA CYS A 269 -2.82 -16.78 4.86
C CYS A 269 -2.61 -18.10 4.12
N ALA A 270 -2.40 -19.19 4.86
CA ALA A 270 -2.27 -20.52 4.26
C ALA A 270 -3.63 -21.12 3.83
N LEU A 271 -4.72 -20.72 4.47
CA LEU A 271 -6.06 -21.26 4.25
C LEU A 271 -6.89 -20.41 3.26
N LEU A 272 -6.63 -19.11 3.20
CA LEU A 272 -7.33 -18.16 2.34
C LEU A 272 -7.42 -18.58 0.85
N PRO A 273 -6.40 -19.23 0.25
CA PRO A 273 -6.52 -19.70 -1.13
C PRO A 273 -7.66 -20.71 -1.38
N ASP A 274 -8.04 -21.45 -0.33
CA ASP A 274 -9.08 -22.49 -0.39
C ASP A 274 -10.42 -22.01 0.21
N TRP A 275 -10.44 -20.84 0.86
CA TRP A 275 -11.64 -20.28 1.42
C TRP A 275 -12.42 -19.46 0.39
N PRO A 276 -13.76 -19.55 0.37
CA PRO A 276 -14.56 -18.69 -0.50
C PRO A 276 -14.41 -17.21 -0.10
N VAL A 277 -14.70 -16.33 -1.05
CA VAL A 277 -14.82 -14.88 -0.75
C VAL A 277 -15.92 -14.68 0.29
N GLY A 278 -15.68 -13.84 1.29
CA GLY A 278 -16.61 -13.60 2.39
C GLY A 278 -16.55 -14.63 3.53
N ALA A 279 -15.66 -15.64 3.47
CA ALA A 279 -15.48 -16.59 4.59
C ALA A 279 -14.96 -15.89 5.86
N VAL A 280 -14.14 -14.86 5.72
CA VAL A 280 -13.65 -14.05 6.84
C VAL A 280 -14.65 -12.95 7.15
N THR A 281 -15.25 -13.00 8.34
CA THR A 281 -16.31 -12.07 8.75
C THR A 281 -15.84 -10.97 9.69
N SER A 282 -14.69 -11.17 10.33
CA SER A 282 -14.07 -10.13 11.18
C SER A 282 -12.60 -10.41 11.43
N TYR A 283 -11.85 -9.37 11.78
CA TYR A 283 -10.48 -9.50 12.24
C TYR A 283 -10.15 -8.51 13.36
N GLY A 284 -9.06 -8.78 14.08
CA GLY A 284 -8.60 -7.92 15.16
C GLY A 284 -7.21 -8.28 15.66
N THR A 285 -6.76 -7.60 16.69
CA THR A 285 -5.51 -7.90 17.42
C THR A 285 -5.80 -8.22 18.87
N GLY A 286 -5.17 -9.24 19.40
CA GLY A 286 -5.32 -9.66 20.79
C GLY A 286 -4.01 -9.64 21.57
N ALA A 287 -4.10 -9.45 22.90
CA ALA A 287 -2.93 -9.32 23.77
C ALA A 287 -2.21 -10.65 24.06
N ASP A 288 -2.83 -11.77 23.88
CA ASP A 288 -2.39 -13.06 24.43
C ASP A 288 -2.12 -14.17 23.41
N GLY A 289 -2.15 -13.92 22.12
CA GLY A 289 -1.65 -14.87 21.09
C GLY A 289 -2.27 -16.28 21.15
N SER A 290 -3.27 -16.50 22.03
CA SER A 290 -3.93 -17.78 22.19
C SER A 290 -5.00 -17.96 21.13
N ALA A 291 -4.91 -19.05 20.37
CA ALA A 291 -5.94 -19.50 19.43
C ALA A 291 -7.19 -20.00 20.19
N ASN A 292 -7.73 -19.21 21.08
CA ASN A 292 -8.97 -19.54 21.78
C ASN A 292 -10.16 -19.18 20.88
N LEU A 293 -11.14 -20.08 20.86
CA LEU A 293 -12.36 -20.04 20.05
C LEU A 293 -13.29 -18.83 20.30
N ALA A 294 -12.87 -17.87 21.10
CA ALA A 294 -13.57 -16.61 21.32
C ALA A 294 -12.60 -15.43 21.15
N PRO A 295 -13.02 -14.34 20.50
CA PRO A 295 -12.20 -13.15 20.45
C PRO A 295 -11.89 -12.67 21.88
N PRO A 296 -10.64 -12.28 22.17
CA PRO A 296 -10.27 -11.80 23.50
C PRO A 296 -11.10 -10.55 23.83
N SER A 297 -11.51 -10.45 25.10
CA SER A 297 -12.34 -9.35 25.60
C SER A 297 -11.66 -7.96 25.55
N SER A 298 -10.37 -7.91 25.22
CA SER A 298 -9.56 -6.70 25.06
C SER A 298 -9.12 -6.48 23.62
N VAL A 299 -10.02 -6.63 22.65
CA VAL A 299 -9.71 -6.40 21.25
C VAL A 299 -9.60 -4.92 20.98
N VAL A 300 -8.43 -4.50 20.55
CA VAL A 300 -8.26 -3.23 19.86
C VAL A 300 -8.71 -3.47 18.41
N GLY A 301 -9.75 -2.80 17.98
CA GLY A 301 -10.33 -3.02 16.64
C GLY A 301 -9.33 -2.76 15.51
N PRO A 302 -9.64 -3.20 14.30
CA PRO A 302 -8.78 -3.05 13.11
C PRO A 302 -8.33 -1.62 12.83
N THR A 303 -9.05 -0.64 13.32
CA THR A 303 -8.79 0.79 13.18
C THR A 303 -7.39 1.19 13.62
N LEU A 304 -6.85 0.62 14.70
CA LEU A 304 -5.50 0.95 15.17
C LEU A 304 -4.37 0.40 14.25
N LEU A 305 -4.59 -0.74 13.60
CA LEU A 305 -3.62 -1.27 12.63
C LEU A 305 -3.64 -0.50 11.30
N LEU A 306 -4.75 0.13 10.97
CA LEU A 306 -4.93 0.96 9.80
C LEU A 306 -4.39 2.39 10.00
N GLU A 307 -4.41 2.90 11.23
CA GLU A 307 -3.95 4.26 11.57
C GLU A 307 -2.43 4.40 11.51
N GLU A 308 -1.64 3.39 11.81
CA GLU A 308 -0.18 3.43 11.70
C GLU A 308 0.32 3.70 10.25
N HIS A 309 -0.52 3.44 9.25
CA HIS A 309 -0.17 3.66 7.83
C HIS A 309 -0.95 4.78 7.16
N ARG A 310 -1.92 5.35 7.83
CA ARG A 310 -2.75 6.44 7.30
C ARG A 310 -2.27 7.82 7.74
N GLY A 311 -1.13 8.21 7.67
CA GLY A 311 -0.73 9.60 8.00
C GLY A 311 -1.82 10.67 7.73
N THR A 312 -2.97 10.62 8.44
CA THR A 312 -3.92 11.72 8.75
C THR A 312 -5.27 11.21 9.31
N HIS A 313 -5.50 11.47 10.60
CA HIS A 313 -6.71 11.97 11.28
C HIS A 313 -8.08 11.35 11.02
N ASP A 314 -8.52 10.44 11.92
CA ASP A 314 -9.65 10.72 12.84
C ASP A 314 -9.63 9.67 13.98
N PRO A 315 -9.78 10.03 15.26
CA PRO A 315 -9.80 9.06 16.36
C PRO A 315 -11.16 8.35 16.32
N ILE A 316 -11.21 7.21 15.66
CA ILE A 316 -12.36 6.32 15.78
C ILE A 316 -12.19 5.54 17.08
N ALA A 317 -13.11 5.77 17.99
CA ALA A 317 -13.21 5.13 19.30
C ALA A 317 -13.01 3.62 19.22
N ALA A 318 -12.40 3.05 20.24
CA ALA A 318 -12.25 1.61 20.46
C ALA A 318 -13.58 0.87 20.23
N ALA A 319 -13.79 0.39 19.01
CA ALA A 319 -14.92 -0.44 18.63
C ALA A 319 -14.47 -1.90 18.66
N GLY A 320 -15.41 -2.79 18.94
CA GLY A 320 -15.19 -4.24 18.85
C GLY A 320 -14.69 -4.69 17.46
N PRO A 321 -14.58 -6.00 17.23
CA PRO A 321 -14.08 -6.53 15.96
C PRO A 321 -14.86 -5.93 14.79
N ALA A 322 -14.15 -5.39 13.78
CA ALA A 322 -14.80 -4.85 12.61
C ALA A 322 -15.44 -5.98 11.80
N GLU A 323 -16.68 -5.77 11.42
CA GLU A 323 -17.37 -6.66 10.50
C GLU A 323 -16.89 -6.36 9.08
N LEU A 324 -16.55 -7.43 8.37
CA LEU A 324 -16.03 -7.38 7.00
C LEU A 324 -16.94 -8.13 6.05
N ASP A 325 -16.91 -7.72 4.79
CA ASP A 325 -17.49 -8.50 3.69
C ASP A 325 -16.48 -9.47 3.08
N ASP A 326 -15.19 -9.13 3.08
CA ASP A 326 -14.09 -10.04 2.73
C ASP A 326 -12.75 -9.55 3.30
N LEU A 327 -11.83 -10.48 3.49
CA LEU A 327 -10.42 -10.21 3.77
C LEU A 327 -9.55 -11.14 2.93
N PHE A 328 -8.52 -10.57 2.35
CA PHE A 328 -7.46 -11.32 1.69
C PHE A 328 -6.09 -10.87 2.18
N ALA A 329 -5.22 -11.83 2.48
CA ALA A 329 -3.89 -11.56 3.00
C ALA A 329 -2.83 -12.44 2.34
N VAL A 330 -1.61 -11.91 2.23
CA VAL A 330 -0.44 -12.61 1.66
C VAL A 330 0.70 -12.55 2.66
N ASP A 331 1.20 -13.72 3.07
CA ASP A 331 2.45 -13.83 3.83
C ASP A 331 3.63 -13.70 2.85
N LEU A 332 4.34 -12.58 2.93
CA LEU A 332 5.48 -12.30 2.05
C LEU A 332 6.63 -13.29 2.24
N ALA A 333 6.75 -13.89 3.44
CA ALA A 333 7.72 -14.96 3.66
C ALA A 333 7.46 -16.17 2.78
N ALA A 334 6.21 -16.61 2.67
CA ALA A 334 5.83 -17.75 1.85
C ALA A 334 6.06 -17.49 0.35
N VAL A 335 5.89 -16.24 -0.10
CA VAL A 335 6.13 -15.84 -1.49
C VAL A 335 7.62 -15.78 -1.81
N ALA A 336 8.43 -15.35 -0.84
CA ALA A 336 9.87 -15.15 -1.00
C ALA A 336 10.70 -16.44 -0.86
N ASP A 337 10.18 -17.46 -0.21
CA ASP A 337 10.90 -18.65 0.30
C ASP A 337 11.51 -19.55 -0.78
N SER A 338 11.46 -19.21 -2.02
CA SER A 338 12.12 -19.93 -3.08
C SER A 338 13.39 -19.21 -3.56
N ALA A 339 14.51 -19.47 -2.91
CA ALA A 339 15.89 -19.37 -3.42
C ALA A 339 16.60 -18.00 -3.45
N THR A 340 15.95 -16.85 -3.26
CA THR A 340 16.58 -15.54 -3.45
C THR A 340 16.39 -14.54 -2.31
N ALA A 341 15.74 -14.95 -1.21
CA ALA A 341 15.57 -14.10 -0.05
C ALA A 341 16.89 -13.94 0.71
N ARG A 342 17.40 -12.72 0.83
CA ARG A 342 18.39 -12.41 1.84
C ARG A 342 17.80 -12.72 3.21
N ARG A 343 18.54 -13.45 4.05
CA ARG A 343 18.11 -13.72 5.42
C ARG A 343 17.86 -12.38 6.11
N GLY A 344 16.61 -12.12 6.47
CA GLY A 344 16.24 -10.98 7.30
C GLY A 344 15.27 -9.96 6.68
N SER A 345 15.30 -9.70 5.37
CA SER A 345 14.51 -8.63 4.75
C SER A 345 13.14 -9.02 4.23
N LEU A 346 12.84 -10.30 4.04
CA LEU A 346 11.63 -10.78 3.35
C LEU A 346 10.71 -11.68 4.19
N GLY A 347 10.94 -11.86 5.47
CA GLY A 347 10.32 -12.96 6.18
C GLY A 347 9.23 -12.59 7.18
N ARG A 348 8.79 -11.33 7.27
CA ARG A 348 8.09 -10.90 8.48
C ARG A 348 6.80 -10.13 8.28
N SER A 349 6.53 -9.66 7.08
CA SER A 349 5.35 -8.87 6.81
C SER A 349 4.26 -9.71 6.17
N ILE A 350 3.06 -9.57 6.68
CA ILE A 350 1.82 -9.98 6.03
C ILE A 350 1.18 -8.73 5.49
N VAL A 351 0.84 -8.71 4.21
CA VAL A 351 0.04 -7.65 3.62
C VAL A 351 -1.40 -8.12 3.51
N ALA A 352 -2.34 -7.30 3.94
CA ALA A 352 -3.75 -7.64 3.96
C ALA A 352 -4.61 -6.53 3.36
N ALA A 353 -5.69 -6.91 2.70
CA ALA A 353 -6.74 -6.04 2.23
C ALA A 353 -8.06 -6.47 2.85
N SER A 354 -8.80 -5.52 3.41
CA SER A 354 -10.13 -5.74 3.97
C SER A 354 -11.17 -4.92 3.21
N LEU A 355 -12.28 -5.56 2.89
CA LEU A 355 -13.46 -4.91 2.34
C LEU A 355 -14.45 -4.70 3.49
N ASP A 356 -14.61 -3.46 3.91
CA ASP A 356 -15.51 -3.08 4.97
C ASP A 356 -16.97 -3.32 4.55
N ARG A 357 -17.80 -3.72 5.52
CA ARG A 357 -19.24 -3.76 5.30
C ARG A 357 -19.78 -2.34 5.04
N LEU A 358 -20.66 -2.21 4.06
CA LEU A 358 -21.25 -0.92 3.72
C LEU A 358 -21.99 -0.34 4.93
N ALA A 359 -21.50 0.80 5.42
CA ALA A 359 -22.20 1.52 6.50
C ALA A 359 -23.54 2.08 5.97
N ALA A 360 -24.63 1.73 6.65
CA ALA A 360 -25.94 2.30 6.32
C ALA A 360 -25.97 3.81 6.65
N GLY A 361 -26.40 4.64 5.71
CA GLY A 361 -26.79 6.02 5.98
C GLY A 361 -25.90 7.13 5.45
N THR A 362 -24.81 6.84 4.70
CA THR A 362 -24.03 7.92 4.08
C THR A 362 -24.60 8.30 2.72
N ASP A 363 -25.09 9.54 2.62
CA ASP A 363 -25.62 10.10 1.36
C ASP A 363 -24.50 10.68 0.48
N HIS A 364 -23.75 9.81 -0.18
CA HIS A 364 -22.72 10.25 -1.12
C HIS A 364 -23.31 10.91 -2.38
N ALA A 365 -24.52 10.49 -2.81
CA ALA A 365 -25.18 11.04 -3.98
C ALA A 365 -25.59 12.49 -3.74
N GLY A 366 -26.24 12.78 -2.60
CA GLY A 366 -26.60 14.13 -2.22
C GLY A 366 -25.41 15.06 -2.06
N GLN A 367 -24.32 14.59 -1.41
CA GLN A 367 -23.09 15.36 -1.27
C GLN A 367 -22.45 15.67 -2.64
N LEU A 368 -22.44 14.71 -3.57
CA LEU A 368 -21.91 14.95 -4.90
C LEU A 368 -22.81 15.87 -5.72
N ALA A 369 -24.15 15.79 -5.56
CA ALA A 369 -25.11 16.67 -6.22
C ALA A 369 -24.91 18.14 -5.81
N GLU A 370 -24.68 18.41 -4.53
CA GLU A 370 -24.34 19.75 -4.04
C GLU A 370 -23.04 20.28 -4.68
N LEU A 371 -22.03 19.42 -4.80
CA LEU A 371 -20.76 19.79 -5.42
C LEU A 371 -20.85 20.02 -6.92
N LEU A 372 -21.70 19.28 -7.63
CA LEU A 372 -21.86 19.40 -9.09
C LEU A 372 -22.89 20.47 -9.48
N GLY A 373 -23.89 20.70 -8.65
CA GLY A 373 -25.01 21.58 -8.97
C GLY A 373 -25.98 20.96 -10.02
N CYS A 374 -26.01 19.63 -10.14
CA CYS A 374 -26.96 18.87 -10.95
C CYS A 374 -27.42 17.63 -10.17
N PRO A 375 -28.55 16.99 -10.54
CA PRO A 375 -28.99 15.75 -9.94
C PRO A 375 -27.93 14.66 -9.99
N VAL A 376 -27.81 13.87 -8.91
CA VAL A 376 -26.97 12.67 -8.84
C VAL A 376 -27.81 11.51 -8.34
N SER A 377 -27.83 10.43 -9.10
CA SER A 377 -28.57 9.21 -8.79
C SER A 377 -27.65 8.01 -8.52
N LEU A 378 -28.15 7.06 -7.72
CA LEU A 378 -27.50 5.75 -7.56
C LEU A 378 -27.95 4.84 -8.71
N ALA A 379 -27.00 4.35 -9.52
CA ALA A 379 -27.27 3.59 -10.75
C ALA A 379 -26.88 2.10 -10.63
N GLY A 380 -27.27 1.46 -9.54
CA GLY A 380 -26.97 0.06 -9.25
C GLY A 380 -25.60 -0.14 -8.57
N THR A 381 -25.09 -1.39 -8.59
CA THR A 381 -23.78 -1.72 -8.00
C THR A 381 -22.63 -1.40 -8.96
N GLU A 382 -21.45 -1.15 -8.42
CA GLU A 382 -20.22 -0.92 -9.21
C GLU A 382 -19.92 -2.12 -10.13
N PRO A 383 -19.97 -3.41 -9.66
CA PRO A 383 -19.81 -4.56 -10.53
C PRO A 383 -20.83 -4.65 -11.68
N ALA A 384 -22.10 -4.42 -11.40
CA ALA A 384 -23.13 -4.42 -12.44
C ALA A 384 -22.87 -3.35 -13.51
N ALA A 385 -22.44 -2.16 -13.09
CA ALA A 385 -22.01 -1.09 -14.00
C ALA A 385 -20.76 -1.50 -14.80
N ALA A 386 -19.75 -2.06 -14.14
CA ALA A 386 -18.54 -2.54 -14.83
C ALA A 386 -18.88 -3.56 -15.92
N ARG A 387 -19.79 -4.50 -15.65
CA ARG A 387 -20.26 -5.46 -16.65
C ARG A 387 -20.95 -4.77 -17.82
N ARG A 388 -21.89 -3.85 -17.55
CA ARG A 388 -22.61 -3.11 -18.59
C ARG A 388 -21.65 -2.36 -19.52
N GLY A 389 -20.65 -1.69 -18.95
CA GLY A 389 -19.63 -0.99 -19.73
C GLY A 389 -18.68 -1.94 -20.47
N ALA A 390 -18.25 -3.03 -19.86
CA ALA A 390 -17.35 -4.02 -20.48
C ALA A 390 -17.97 -4.67 -21.72
N LEU A 391 -19.28 -4.95 -21.71
CA LEU A 391 -20.01 -5.55 -22.83
C LEU A 391 -20.09 -4.64 -24.06
N THR A 392 -19.72 -3.38 -23.97
CA THR A 392 -19.54 -2.50 -25.14
C THR A 392 -18.24 -2.77 -25.90
N THR A 393 -17.45 -3.75 -25.48
CA THR A 393 -16.26 -4.21 -26.19
C THR A 393 -16.67 -4.94 -27.46
N PRO A 394 -16.08 -4.63 -28.64
CA PRO A 394 -16.37 -5.35 -29.87
C PRO A 394 -16.12 -6.86 -29.73
N GLY A 395 -17.11 -7.67 -30.11
CA GLY A 395 -17.05 -9.14 -29.99
C GLY A 395 -17.31 -9.68 -28.58
N ALA A 396 -17.71 -8.82 -27.65
CA ALA A 396 -18.19 -9.27 -26.34
C ALA A 396 -19.49 -10.08 -26.49
N ARG A 397 -19.52 -11.25 -25.87
CA ARG A 397 -20.72 -12.08 -25.81
C ARG A 397 -21.64 -11.62 -24.67
N PRO A 398 -22.96 -11.69 -24.79
CA PRO A 398 -23.87 -11.35 -23.71
C PRO A 398 -23.66 -12.19 -22.43
N ASP A 399 -23.22 -13.44 -22.60
CA ASP A 399 -22.92 -14.40 -21.51
C ASP A 399 -21.46 -14.34 -21.02
N ALA A 400 -20.66 -13.38 -21.51
CA ALA A 400 -19.28 -13.24 -21.08
C ALA A 400 -19.20 -12.95 -19.57
N VAL A 401 -18.26 -13.60 -18.90
CA VAL A 401 -17.85 -13.27 -17.55
C VAL A 401 -16.94 -12.03 -17.62
N VAL A 402 -17.23 -11.03 -16.82
CA VAL A 402 -16.40 -9.84 -16.69
C VAL A 402 -15.57 -9.95 -15.43
N VAL A 403 -14.28 -9.68 -15.56
CA VAL A 403 -13.33 -9.59 -14.44
C VAL A 403 -12.84 -8.16 -14.41
N ASP A 404 -13.31 -7.39 -13.44
CA ASP A 404 -12.81 -6.04 -13.19
C ASP A 404 -11.66 -6.08 -12.17
N LEU A 405 -10.50 -5.65 -12.61
CA LEU A 405 -9.30 -5.58 -11.80
C LEU A 405 -9.14 -4.15 -11.28
N GLY A 406 -9.60 -3.92 -10.06
CA GLY A 406 -9.50 -2.64 -9.39
C GLY A 406 -8.17 -2.38 -8.68
N ALA A 407 -8.13 -1.29 -7.95
CA ALA A 407 -7.05 -1.04 -7.00
C ALA A 407 -7.26 -1.83 -5.71
N GLY A 408 -8.49 -1.84 -5.18
CA GLY A 408 -8.86 -2.51 -3.93
C GLY A 408 -9.42 -3.91 -4.11
N THR A 409 -10.20 -4.16 -5.17
CA THR A 409 -10.97 -5.39 -5.39
C THR A 409 -10.67 -6.06 -6.72
N ILE A 410 -11.00 -7.35 -6.77
CA ILE A 410 -11.21 -8.11 -8.00
C ILE A 410 -12.69 -8.49 -8.04
N ASP A 411 -13.40 -7.95 -9.02
CA ASP A 411 -14.83 -8.20 -9.16
C ASP A 411 -15.05 -9.18 -10.33
N VAL A 412 -15.73 -10.28 -10.05
CA VAL A 412 -16.10 -11.28 -11.06
C VAL A 412 -17.61 -11.27 -11.23
N ILE A 413 -18.05 -10.95 -12.44
CA ILE A 413 -19.46 -10.65 -12.71
C ILE A 413 -19.95 -11.52 -13.87
N THR A 414 -21.06 -12.23 -13.63
CA THR A 414 -21.83 -12.97 -14.64
C THR A 414 -23.12 -12.22 -14.97
N SER A 415 -24.02 -12.84 -15.76
CA SER A 415 -25.39 -12.32 -15.97
C SER A 415 -26.20 -12.31 -14.67
N ASP A 416 -25.96 -13.25 -13.76
CA ASP A 416 -26.88 -13.59 -12.69
C ASP A 416 -26.27 -13.42 -11.29
N ALA A 417 -24.95 -13.23 -11.20
CA ALA A 417 -24.25 -13.12 -9.93
C ALA A 417 -22.99 -12.26 -10.02
N GLU A 418 -22.60 -11.70 -8.89
CA GLU A 418 -21.37 -10.95 -8.72
C GLU A 418 -20.62 -11.40 -7.45
N VAL A 419 -19.31 -11.42 -7.51
CA VAL A 419 -18.42 -11.66 -6.37
C VAL A 419 -17.37 -10.57 -6.34
N VAL A 420 -17.27 -9.89 -5.21
CA VAL A 420 -16.31 -8.82 -4.94
C VAL A 420 -15.27 -9.32 -3.95
N ALA A 421 -14.06 -9.59 -4.41
CA ALA A 421 -12.95 -10.08 -3.58
C ALA A 421 -12.03 -8.94 -3.18
N ALA A 422 -11.73 -8.82 -1.89
CA ALA A 422 -10.77 -7.85 -1.36
C ALA A 422 -9.34 -8.17 -1.83
N GLY A 423 -8.54 -7.15 -2.13
CA GLY A 423 -7.11 -7.28 -2.45
C GLY A 423 -6.81 -7.39 -3.94
N ALA A 424 -6.26 -6.33 -4.50
CA ALA A 424 -5.88 -6.21 -5.90
C ALA A 424 -4.65 -5.31 -6.10
N GLY A 425 -4.75 -4.26 -6.90
CA GLY A 425 -3.61 -3.43 -7.31
C GLY A 425 -2.87 -2.75 -6.17
N GLU A 426 -3.56 -2.30 -5.12
CA GLU A 426 -2.95 -1.70 -3.93
C GLU A 426 -2.25 -2.74 -3.07
N LEU A 427 -2.85 -3.92 -2.89
CA LEU A 427 -2.22 -5.02 -2.16
C LEU A 427 -0.90 -5.43 -2.83
N LEU A 428 -0.87 -5.51 -4.18
CA LEU A 428 0.37 -5.76 -4.91
C LEU A 428 1.40 -4.63 -4.72
N THR A 429 0.97 -3.36 -4.76
CA THR A 429 1.86 -2.22 -4.53
C THR A 429 2.47 -2.27 -3.14
N THR A 430 1.65 -2.54 -2.12
CA THR A 430 2.10 -2.68 -0.73
C THR A 430 3.05 -3.87 -0.58
N ALA A 431 2.71 -5.02 -1.16
CA ALA A 431 3.59 -6.20 -1.15
C ALA A 431 4.97 -5.93 -1.77
N ILE A 432 5.01 -5.19 -2.87
CA ILE A 432 6.27 -4.81 -3.52
C ILE A 432 7.04 -3.78 -2.69
N ALA A 433 6.35 -2.77 -2.13
CA ALA A 433 6.97 -1.77 -1.26
C ALA A 433 7.66 -2.44 -0.07
N GLU A 434 6.98 -3.35 0.61
CA GLU A 434 7.52 -4.13 1.72
C GLU A 434 8.68 -5.06 1.29
N THR A 435 8.52 -5.74 0.16
CA THR A 435 9.55 -6.67 -0.35
C THR A 435 10.85 -5.97 -0.71
N LEU A 436 10.78 -4.74 -1.20
CA LEU A 436 11.92 -3.95 -1.65
C LEU A 436 12.36 -2.90 -0.62
N GLY A 437 11.52 -2.57 0.36
CA GLY A 437 11.75 -1.46 1.28
C GLY A 437 11.76 -0.10 0.57
N VAL A 438 10.88 0.08 -0.43
CA VAL A 438 10.76 1.32 -1.20
C VAL A 438 9.43 2.01 -0.92
N SER A 439 9.35 3.30 -1.23
CA SER A 439 8.09 4.03 -1.11
C SER A 439 6.97 3.41 -1.98
N ARG A 440 5.71 3.57 -1.57
CA ARG A 440 4.56 3.13 -2.38
C ARG A 440 4.57 3.74 -3.79
N ALA A 441 5.00 4.99 -3.92
CA ALA A 441 5.12 5.64 -5.23
C ALA A 441 6.15 4.95 -6.13
N ALA A 442 7.30 4.55 -5.59
CA ALA A 442 8.29 3.77 -6.34
C ALA A 442 7.77 2.37 -6.69
N ALA A 443 7.14 1.67 -5.71
CA ALA A 443 6.55 0.36 -5.93
C ALA A 443 5.49 0.36 -7.03
N GLU A 444 4.70 1.43 -7.15
CA GLU A 444 3.69 1.61 -8.20
C GLU A 444 4.30 1.61 -9.61
N TRP A 445 5.52 2.10 -9.77
CA TRP A 445 6.27 2.03 -11.03
C TRP A 445 6.93 0.67 -11.23
N VAL A 446 7.59 0.16 -10.20
CA VAL A 446 8.34 -1.10 -10.26
C VAL A 446 7.45 -2.32 -10.53
N LYS A 447 6.17 -2.28 -10.09
CA LYS A 447 5.24 -3.40 -10.33
C LYS A 447 4.85 -3.61 -11.79
N ARG A 448 4.94 -2.58 -12.64
CA ARG A 448 4.29 -2.53 -13.97
C ARG A 448 5.19 -2.92 -15.13
N GLY A 449 6.48 -2.81 -15.00
CA GLY A 449 7.39 -2.92 -16.12
C GLY A 449 8.58 -3.81 -15.90
N ALA A 450 9.18 -4.20 -17.01
CA ALA A 450 10.48 -4.83 -17.00
C ALA A 450 11.51 -3.88 -16.38
N CYS A 451 12.40 -4.43 -15.56
CA CYS A 451 13.53 -3.71 -15.02
C CYS A 451 14.80 -3.99 -15.83
N LEU A 452 15.79 -3.17 -15.55
CA LEU A 452 17.14 -3.35 -16.07
C LEU A 452 18.14 -3.12 -14.93
N ARG A 453 19.33 -3.71 -15.04
CA ARG A 453 20.47 -3.39 -14.18
C ARG A 453 21.43 -2.49 -14.94
N VAL A 454 21.73 -1.33 -14.37
CA VAL A 454 22.71 -0.41 -14.94
C VAL A 454 24.12 -0.92 -14.60
N ASP A 455 24.87 -1.40 -15.58
CA ASP A 455 26.25 -1.85 -15.37
C ASP A 455 27.22 -0.68 -15.19
N GLY A 456 26.94 0.45 -15.84
CA GLY A 456 27.72 1.69 -15.77
C GLY A 456 27.60 2.51 -17.05
N GLY A 457 27.69 3.83 -16.93
CA GLY A 457 27.54 4.73 -18.08
C GLY A 457 26.19 4.56 -18.79
N GLN A 458 26.17 3.98 -19.97
CA GLN A 458 24.97 3.72 -20.75
C GLN A 458 24.60 2.23 -20.82
N ARG A 459 25.50 1.34 -20.42
CA ARG A 459 25.26 -0.11 -20.53
C ARG A 459 24.30 -0.62 -19.47
N PHE A 460 23.39 -1.50 -19.88
CA PHE A 460 22.48 -2.20 -18.99
C PHE A 460 22.33 -3.69 -19.35
N GLU A 461 21.89 -4.48 -18.39
CA GLU A 461 21.40 -5.85 -18.52
C GLU A 461 19.89 -5.88 -18.32
N ALA A 462 19.14 -6.51 -19.22
CA ALA A 462 17.68 -6.69 -19.13
C ALA A 462 17.31 -7.96 -18.39
N GLU A 463 16.00 -8.17 -18.14
CA GLU A 463 15.46 -9.33 -17.40
C GLU A 463 15.66 -10.68 -18.10
N ASP A 464 15.85 -10.69 -19.40
CA ASP A 464 16.15 -11.86 -20.21
C ASP A 464 17.66 -12.15 -20.35
N GLY A 465 18.49 -11.37 -19.66
CA GLY A 465 19.96 -11.45 -19.71
C GLY A 465 20.59 -10.75 -20.93
N THR A 466 19.80 -10.12 -21.79
CA THR A 466 20.35 -9.34 -22.88
C THR A 466 20.98 -8.05 -22.38
N HIS A 467 22.04 -7.61 -23.05
CA HIS A 467 22.68 -6.32 -22.78
C HIS A 467 22.30 -5.29 -23.84
N GLY A 468 22.11 -4.07 -23.39
CA GLY A 468 21.77 -2.94 -24.25
C GLY A 468 22.42 -1.65 -23.78
N PHE A 469 22.08 -0.56 -24.48
CA PHE A 469 22.54 0.78 -24.15
C PHE A 469 21.34 1.71 -23.97
N LEU A 470 21.42 2.53 -22.93
CA LEU A 470 20.47 3.62 -22.70
C LEU A 470 20.69 4.74 -23.72
N ASP A 471 19.65 5.43 -24.12
CA ASP A 471 19.73 6.60 -25.01
C ASP A 471 20.58 7.73 -24.42
N ARG A 472 20.64 7.81 -23.09
CA ARG A 472 21.44 8.80 -22.35
C ARG A 472 22.21 8.10 -21.23
N PRO A 473 23.40 8.63 -20.86
CA PRO A 473 24.14 8.12 -19.73
C PRO A 473 23.30 8.11 -18.44
N ALA A 474 23.34 6.99 -17.74
CA ALA A 474 22.73 6.90 -16.40
C ALA A 474 23.52 7.75 -15.39
N PRO A 475 22.86 8.29 -14.36
CA PRO A 475 23.57 8.90 -13.24
C PRO A 475 24.55 7.91 -12.61
N ALA A 476 25.70 8.40 -12.13
CA ALA A 476 26.70 7.53 -11.47
C ALA A 476 26.11 6.75 -10.28
N SER A 477 25.15 7.31 -9.57
CA SER A 477 24.42 6.66 -8.47
C SER A 477 23.59 5.46 -8.89
N ALA A 478 23.23 5.35 -10.17
CA ALA A 478 22.46 4.23 -10.70
C ALA A 478 23.32 3.02 -11.05
N ALA A 479 24.64 3.16 -11.12
CA ALA A 479 25.54 2.04 -11.43
C ALA A 479 25.39 0.90 -10.41
N GLY A 480 25.24 -0.32 -10.91
CA GLY A 480 25.00 -1.53 -10.11
C GLY A 480 23.59 -1.64 -9.51
N THR A 481 22.65 -0.76 -9.89
CA THR A 481 21.27 -0.82 -9.38
C THR A 481 20.31 -1.43 -10.40
N LEU A 482 19.26 -2.07 -9.88
CA LEU A 482 18.05 -2.31 -10.65
C LEU A 482 17.26 -1.00 -10.80
N ALA A 483 16.78 -0.76 -12.00
CA ALA A 483 16.01 0.42 -12.31
C ALA A 483 14.86 0.14 -13.28
N VAL A 484 13.83 0.97 -13.23
CA VAL A 484 12.74 1.03 -14.23
C VAL A 484 12.68 2.43 -14.83
N MET A 485 12.12 2.54 -16.02
CA MET A 485 11.83 3.84 -16.62
C MET A 485 10.59 4.45 -15.96
N GLY A 486 10.80 5.51 -15.19
CA GLY A 486 9.75 6.30 -14.58
C GLY A 486 9.45 7.60 -15.34
N PRO A 487 8.50 8.42 -14.88
CA PRO A 487 8.11 9.67 -15.55
C PRO A 487 9.22 10.72 -15.58
N ALA A 488 10.12 10.70 -14.60
CA ALA A 488 11.26 11.60 -14.49
C ALA A 488 12.58 10.98 -15.03
N GLY A 489 12.50 9.82 -15.69
CA GLY A 489 13.65 9.07 -16.19
C GLY A 489 13.90 7.80 -15.37
N LEU A 490 15.16 7.42 -15.23
CA LEU A 490 15.55 6.17 -14.59
C LEU A 490 15.31 6.21 -13.07
N LEU A 491 14.47 5.31 -12.57
CA LEU A 491 14.17 5.13 -11.15
C LEU A 491 14.90 3.88 -10.64
N SER A 492 15.96 4.08 -9.87
CA SER A 492 16.70 3.00 -9.20
C SER A 492 15.96 2.54 -7.95
N PHE A 493 15.90 1.22 -7.70
CA PHE A 493 15.09 0.68 -6.59
C PHE A 493 15.73 -0.48 -5.81
N ASP A 494 16.71 -1.19 -6.35
CA ASP A 494 17.39 -2.29 -5.64
C ASP A 494 18.84 -2.45 -6.10
N ARG A 495 19.73 -3.00 -5.25
CA ARG A 495 21.12 -3.29 -5.57
C ARG A 495 21.49 -4.76 -5.42
N GLY A 496 20.63 -5.51 -4.76
CA GLY A 496 21.00 -6.84 -4.28
C GLY A 496 20.61 -7.98 -5.20
N ARG A 497 19.73 -7.74 -6.18
CA ARG A 497 19.19 -8.75 -7.07
C ARG A 497 19.65 -8.53 -8.51
N SER A 498 19.63 -9.59 -9.30
CA SER A 498 19.67 -9.49 -10.75
C SER A 498 18.28 -9.12 -11.32
N PRO A 499 18.20 -8.63 -12.56
CA PRO A 499 16.90 -8.37 -13.21
C PRO A 499 16.02 -9.62 -13.27
N ALA A 500 16.59 -10.79 -13.57
CA ALA A 500 15.85 -12.06 -13.63
C ALA A 500 15.30 -12.50 -12.27
N GLU A 501 16.07 -12.34 -11.19
CA GLU A 501 15.62 -12.63 -9.82
C GLU A 501 14.46 -11.73 -9.42
N TRP A 502 14.55 -10.42 -9.69
CA TRP A 502 13.44 -9.52 -9.40
C TRP A 502 12.19 -9.87 -10.22
N ARG A 503 12.33 -10.17 -11.51
CA ARG A 503 11.21 -10.62 -12.33
C ARG A 503 10.54 -11.86 -11.73
N ALA A 504 11.31 -12.84 -11.26
CA ALA A 504 10.77 -14.04 -10.64
C ALA A 504 9.97 -13.73 -9.35
N VAL A 505 10.47 -12.82 -8.50
CA VAL A 505 9.75 -12.36 -7.30
C VAL A 505 8.48 -11.61 -7.67
N ARG A 506 8.55 -10.66 -8.60
CA ARG A 506 7.41 -9.88 -9.06
C ARG A 506 6.29 -10.76 -9.62
N LEU A 507 6.62 -11.76 -10.43
CA LEU A 507 5.65 -12.72 -10.97
C LEU A 507 4.96 -13.53 -9.86
N ARG A 508 5.71 -13.97 -8.83
CA ARG A 508 5.13 -14.69 -7.69
C ARG A 508 4.21 -13.80 -6.88
N LEU A 509 4.56 -12.54 -6.66
CA LEU A 509 3.70 -11.57 -5.99
C LEU A 509 2.41 -11.34 -6.80
N LYS A 510 2.49 -11.17 -8.13
CA LYS A 510 1.31 -11.09 -8.99
C LYS A 510 0.46 -12.34 -8.92
N GLN A 511 1.07 -13.52 -8.88
CA GLN A 511 0.36 -14.79 -8.74
C GLN A 511 -0.33 -14.90 -7.37
N ALA A 512 0.37 -14.59 -6.28
CA ALA A 512 -0.17 -14.66 -4.93
C ALA A 512 -1.34 -13.69 -4.71
N VAL A 513 -1.23 -12.46 -5.23
CA VAL A 513 -2.27 -11.43 -5.05
C VAL A 513 -3.43 -11.64 -6.03
N PHE A 514 -3.16 -11.76 -7.33
CA PHE A 514 -4.23 -11.72 -8.33
C PHE A 514 -4.74 -13.09 -8.75
N ALA A 515 -3.84 -14.04 -9.05
CA ALA A 515 -4.28 -15.32 -9.57
C ALA A 515 -4.96 -16.18 -8.50
N VAL A 516 -4.47 -16.15 -7.27
CA VAL A 516 -5.10 -16.84 -6.14
C VAL A 516 -6.47 -16.21 -5.86
N ASN A 517 -6.53 -14.88 -5.76
CA ASN A 517 -7.76 -14.19 -5.42
C ASN A 517 -8.83 -14.28 -6.53
N LEU A 518 -8.42 -14.24 -7.80
CA LEU A 518 -9.32 -14.51 -8.92
C LEU A 518 -9.93 -15.92 -8.86
N ARG A 519 -9.13 -16.94 -8.51
CA ARG A 519 -9.65 -18.31 -8.34
C ARG A 519 -10.67 -18.41 -7.21
N ARG A 520 -10.44 -17.72 -6.07
CA ARG A 520 -11.42 -17.63 -4.98
C ARG A 520 -12.74 -17.02 -5.47
N ALA A 521 -12.66 -15.92 -6.21
CA ALA A 521 -13.83 -15.23 -6.73
C ALA A 521 -14.59 -16.10 -7.77
N LEU A 522 -13.88 -16.79 -8.66
CA LEU A 522 -14.49 -17.71 -9.63
C LEU A 522 -15.11 -18.93 -8.97
N ALA A 523 -14.52 -19.45 -7.89
CA ALA A 523 -15.08 -20.58 -7.16
C ALA A 523 -16.42 -20.24 -6.47
N GLY A 524 -16.63 -19.00 -6.09
CA GLY A 524 -17.90 -18.49 -5.53
C GLY A 524 -19.03 -18.38 -6.56
N LEU A 525 -18.68 -18.43 -7.84
CA LEU A 525 -19.63 -18.44 -8.94
C LEU A 525 -19.70 -19.84 -9.54
N ALA A 526 -20.89 -20.35 -9.83
CA ALA A 526 -21.04 -21.59 -10.60
C ALA A 526 -20.56 -21.41 -12.07
N ALA A 527 -19.44 -20.70 -12.25
CA ALA A 527 -18.89 -20.23 -13.52
C ALA A 527 -18.21 -21.35 -14.36
N GLY A 528 -18.57 -22.60 -14.14
CA GLY A 528 -17.94 -23.76 -14.77
C GLY A 528 -18.02 -23.86 -16.30
N ALA A 529 -18.61 -22.86 -16.99
CA ALA A 529 -18.79 -22.89 -18.44
C ALA A 529 -18.67 -21.52 -19.12
N ALA A 530 -17.88 -20.59 -18.57
CA ALA A 530 -17.64 -19.32 -19.26
C ALA A 530 -16.94 -19.56 -20.60
N GLY A 531 -17.63 -19.35 -21.72
CA GLY A 531 -17.01 -19.44 -23.04
C GLY A 531 -16.09 -18.24 -23.34
N GLN A 532 -16.28 -17.11 -22.62
CA GLN A 532 -15.49 -15.89 -22.76
C GLN A 532 -15.33 -15.16 -21.42
N ILE A 533 -14.12 -14.66 -21.19
CA ILE A 533 -13.80 -13.78 -20.08
C ILE A 533 -13.29 -12.45 -20.66
N LEU A 534 -13.88 -11.33 -20.18
CA LEU A 534 -13.42 -9.99 -20.48
C LEU A 534 -12.73 -9.39 -19.25
N ILE A 535 -11.48 -9.00 -19.38
CA ILE A 535 -10.70 -8.36 -18.31
C ILE A 535 -10.71 -6.85 -18.52
N VAL A 536 -11.18 -6.11 -17.52
CA VAL A 536 -11.25 -4.64 -17.49
C VAL A 536 -10.55 -4.10 -16.25
N GLY A 537 -10.60 -2.78 -16.05
CA GLY A 537 -10.01 -2.10 -14.92
C GLY A 537 -8.55 -1.68 -15.11
N GLY A 538 -8.01 -0.94 -14.15
CA GLY A 538 -6.67 -0.35 -14.23
C GLY A 538 -5.53 -1.34 -14.44
N PRO A 539 -5.41 -2.39 -13.61
CA PRO A 539 -4.38 -3.43 -13.72
C PRO A 539 -4.42 -4.25 -15.01
N ALA A 540 -5.54 -4.26 -15.74
CA ALA A 540 -5.61 -4.91 -17.05
C ALA A 540 -4.63 -4.36 -18.09
N ALA A 541 -4.02 -3.19 -17.84
CA ALA A 541 -2.94 -2.65 -18.67
C ALA A 541 -1.63 -3.44 -18.59
N ASP A 542 -1.45 -4.27 -17.58
CA ASP A 542 -0.22 -5.01 -17.33
C ASP A 542 -0.24 -6.37 -18.06
N ASP A 543 0.47 -6.48 -19.18
CA ASP A 543 0.52 -7.71 -20.00
C ASP A 543 1.14 -8.89 -19.23
N GLU A 544 2.09 -8.62 -18.34
CA GLU A 544 2.68 -9.66 -17.49
C GLU A 544 1.64 -10.21 -16.49
N LEU A 545 0.81 -9.34 -15.92
CA LEU A 545 -0.31 -9.75 -15.07
C LEU A 545 -1.33 -10.56 -15.86
N ILE A 546 -1.72 -10.11 -17.05
CA ILE A 546 -2.63 -10.89 -17.92
C ILE A 546 -2.05 -12.29 -18.16
N GLY A 547 -0.75 -12.39 -18.48
CA GLY A 547 -0.08 -13.68 -18.64
C GLY A 547 -0.09 -14.56 -17.38
N VAL A 548 -0.05 -13.97 -16.18
CA VAL A 548 -0.21 -14.70 -14.91
C VAL A 548 -1.64 -15.22 -14.75
N LEU A 549 -2.64 -14.40 -15.03
CA LEU A 549 -4.05 -14.77 -14.92
C LEU A 549 -4.43 -15.87 -15.90
N LEU A 550 -3.99 -15.78 -17.16
CA LEU A 550 -4.26 -16.80 -18.19
C LEU A 550 -3.84 -18.19 -17.76
N ARG A 551 -2.71 -18.34 -17.08
CA ARG A 551 -2.25 -19.63 -16.54
C ARG A 551 -3.09 -20.19 -15.39
N SER A 552 -3.97 -19.36 -14.82
CA SER A 552 -4.82 -19.72 -13.68
C SER A 552 -6.27 -19.96 -14.07
N LEU A 553 -6.62 -19.70 -15.33
CA LEU A 553 -7.96 -19.90 -15.87
C LEU A 553 -8.07 -21.29 -16.52
N PRO A 554 -9.29 -21.85 -16.61
CA PRO A 554 -9.53 -23.12 -17.30
C PRO A 554 -9.13 -23.08 -18.78
N ASP A 555 -8.67 -24.22 -19.30
CA ASP A 555 -8.36 -24.34 -20.72
C ASP A 555 -9.61 -24.17 -21.60
N GLY A 556 -9.42 -23.62 -22.80
CA GLY A 556 -10.49 -23.45 -23.78
C GLY A 556 -11.38 -22.21 -23.59
N VAL A 557 -11.12 -21.39 -22.58
CA VAL A 557 -11.83 -20.13 -22.36
C VAL A 557 -11.20 -19.03 -23.21
N ALA A 558 -12.00 -18.32 -24.01
CA ALA A 558 -11.54 -17.13 -24.71
C ALA A 558 -11.37 -15.95 -23.73
N VAL A 559 -10.16 -15.41 -23.64
CA VAL A 559 -9.87 -14.27 -22.75
C VAL A 559 -9.49 -13.06 -23.58
N GLY A 560 -10.17 -11.93 -23.29
CA GLY A 560 -9.90 -10.64 -23.94
C GLY A 560 -9.74 -9.51 -22.95
N ARG A 561 -8.91 -8.53 -23.32
CA ARG A 561 -8.88 -7.23 -22.65
C ARG A 561 -10.01 -6.35 -23.20
N GLY A 562 -10.77 -5.72 -22.31
CA GLY A 562 -11.86 -4.83 -22.72
C GLY A 562 -11.38 -3.65 -23.57
N ASN A 563 -12.12 -3.40 -24.63
CA ASN A 563 -12.07 -2.17 -25.41
C ASN A 563 -13.41 -1.42 -25.24
N VAL A 564 -13.59 -0.89 -24.05
CA VAL A 564 -14.82 -0.28 -23.57
C VAL A 564 -15.22 0.88 -24.49
N ALA A 565 -16.52 0.99 -24.76
CA ALA A 565 -17.14 1.89 -25.73
C ALA A 565 -16.73 1.61 -27.20
N GLY A 566 -16.07 0.53 -27.51
CA GLY A 566 -15.65 0.24 -28.89
C GLY A 566 -16.82 -0.02 -29.86
N THR A 567 -18.03 -0.34 -29.36
CA THR A 567 -19.26 -0.48 -30.17
C THR A 567 -20.09 0.79 -30.19
N LEU A 568 -19.74 1.83 -29.43
CA LEU A 568 -20.47 3.08 -29.35
C LEU A 568 -19.88 4.13 -30.28
N PRO A 569 -20.69 5.04 -30.83
CA PRO A 569 -20.16 6.22 -31.50
C PRO A 569 -19.33 7.09 -30.55
N GLY A 570 -18.15 7.52 -30.96
CA GLY A 570 -17.28 8.36 -30.15
C GLY A 570 -15.87 7.78 -29.99
N PRO A 571 -15.04 8.34 -29.10
CA PRO A 571 -13.72 7.82 -28.82
C PRO A 571 -13.79 6.50 -28.04
N SER A 572 -12.84 5.60 -28.25
CA SER A 572 -12.67 4.42 -27.39
C SER A 572 -12.22 4.82 -25.99
N ALA A 573 -12.80 4.19 -24.98
CA ALA A 573 -12.44 4.40 -23.57
C ALA A 573 -11.34 3.41 -23.10
N GLY A 574 -11.09 2.33 -23.83
CA GLY A 574 -10.15 1.27 -23.46
C GLY A 574 -10.65 0.46 -22.25
N HIS A 575 -9.77 -0.25 -21.58
CA HIS A 575 -10.14 -1.22 -20.52
C HIS A 575 -10.50 -0.59 -19.16
N ARG A 576 -10.25 0.71 -18.95
CA ARG A 576 -10.32 1.34 -17.61
C ARG A 576 -11.70 1.83 -17.22
N TYR A 577 -12.47 2.32 -18.16
CA TYR A 577 -13.68 3.10 -17.89
C TYR A 577 -14.96 2.25 -17.88
N ALA A 578 -14.84 0.95 -17.58
CA ALA A 578 -15.98 0.04 -17.64
C ALA A 578 -17.08 0.43 -16.65
N ALA A 579 -16.75 0.63 -15.37
CA ALA A 579 -17.71 1.04 -14.36
C ALA A 579 -18.29 2.44 -14.65
N ALA A 580 -17.45 3.42 -14.96
CA ALA A 580 -17.90 4.77 -15.27
C ALA A 580 -18.84 4.81 -16.48
N LEU A 581 -18.53 4.10 -17.58
CA LEU A 581 -19.40 4.00 -18.73
C LEU A 581 -20.72 3.31 -18.40
N GLY A 582 -20.64 2.18 -17.70
CA GLY A 582 -21.83 1.43 -17.32
C GLY A 582 -22.76 2.17 -16.37
N LEU A 583 -22.24 3.05 -15.51
CA LEU A 583 -23.03 3.99 -14.71
C LEU A 583 -23.76 5.00 -15.61
N ALA A 584 -23.05 5.59 -16.57
CA ALA A 584 -23.67 6.53 -17.51
C ALA A 584 -24.76 5.88 -18.39
N MET A 585 -24.64 4.57 -18.68
CA MET A 585 -25.58 3.78 -19.49
C MET A 585 -26.77 3.21 -18.70
N ALA A 586 -26.80 3.33 -17.36
CA ALA A 586 -27.90 2.80 -16.57
C ALA A 586 -29.21 3.47 -16.97
N ASP A 587 -30.30 2.70 -17.04
CA ASP A 587 -31.63 3.26 -17.25
C ASP A 587 -32.21 3.80 -15.94
N ASP A 588 -33.11 4.79 -16.02
CA ASP A 588 -33.79 5.40 -14.87
C ASP A 588 -34.81 4.42 -14.29
N GLY A 589 -34.40 3.34 -13.63
CA GLY A 589 -35.37 2.42 -13.05
C GLY A 589 -34.94 0.98 -12.83
N GLY A 590 -33.62 0.73 -12.71
CA GLY A 590 -33.10 -0.58 -12.34
C GLY A 590 -32.73 -0.65 -10.86
#